data_e332fb1ee5aaa33040d1482f9f1db241
#
_entry.id   e332fb1ee5aaa33040d1482f9f1db241
#
_cell.length_a   1.000
_cell.length_b   1.000
_cell.length_c   1.000
_cell.angle_alpha   90.00
_cell.angle_beta   90.00
_cell.angle_gamma   90.00
#
_symmetry.space_group_name_H-M   'P 1'
#
loop_
_entity.id
_entity.type
_entity.pdbx_description
1 polymer ?
#
loop_
_entity_poly.entity_id
_entity_poly.type
_entity_poly.pdbx_seq_one_letter_code
_entity_poly.pdbx_strand_id
1 'polypeptide(L)'
;MRDPNNPCLFCNSKISGIAHENDLAYASYDTYPVSEFHCLIIPKRHVIDYFELTDEELVACNDLIKVIKEEILIKDKNVKAFNIGTNAGKIAGQSIMHCHTHLIPRREGDVENPQGGVRSVIPQKQHYKRKI
;
A
#
# COMPACT_ATOMS: atom_id res chain seq x y z
N MET A 1 10.49 13.42 -11.34
CA MET A 1 10.05 14.61 -12.12
C MET A 1 8.69 14.39 -12.74
N ARG A 2 7.88 15.38 -12.70
CA ARG A 2 6.52 15.30 -13.24
C ARG A 2 6.49 15.60 -14.73
N ASP A 3 5.86 14.72 -15.50
CA ASP A 3 5.56 14.95 -16.91
C ASP A 3 4.10 15.40 -17.04
N PRO A 4 3.82 16.66 -17.45
CA PRO A 4 2.46 17.16 -17.54
C PRO A 4 1.62 16.45 -18.61
N ASN A 5 2.25 15.74 -19.55
CA ASN A 5 1.55 14.99 -20.58
C ASN A 5 1.26 13.55 -20.19
N ASN A 6 1.78 13.10 -19.05
CA ASN A 6 1.57 11.74 -18.57
C ASN A 6 0.28 11.70 -17.74
N PRO A 7 -0.75 10.94 -18.17
CA PRO A 7 -2.01 10.86 -17.44
C PRO A 7 -1.93 10.02 -16.16
N CYS A 8 -0.83 9.31 -15.93
CA CYS A 8 -0.70 8.44 -14.76
C CYS A 8 -0.64 9.27 -13.48
N LEU A 9 -1.58 9.01 -12.58
CA LEU A 9 -1.66 9.68 -11.29
C LEU A 9 -0.37 9.53 -10.48
N PHE A 10 0.21 8.33 -10.46
CA PHE A 10 1.37 8.04 -9.62
C PHE A 10 2.70 8.43 -10.27
N CYS A 11 2.74 8.59 -11.57
CA CYS A 11 3.89 9.25 -12.21
C CYS A 11 3.93 10.74 -11.84
N ASN A 12 2.78 11.31 -11.52
CA ASN A 12 2.63 12.70 -11.11
C ASN A 12 2.53 12.83 -9.59
N SER A 13 3.63 12.50 -8.92
CA SER A 13 3.69 12.46 -7.46
C SER A 13 3.22 13.74 -6.76
N LYS A 14 3.26 14.89 -7.44
CA LYS A 14 2.76 16.15 -6.90
C LYS A 14 1.24 16.16 -6.67
N ILE A 15 0.50 15.36 -7.43
CA ILE A 15 -0.96 15.27 -7.27
C ILE A 15 -1.30 14.50 -5.99
N SER A 16 -0.64 13.38 -5.78
CA SER A 16 -0.88 12.54 -4.60
C SER A 16 -0.09 13.01 -3.37
N GLY A 17 0.96 13.83 -3.58
CA GLY A 17 1.84 14.28 -2.51
C GLY A 17 2.87 13.22 -2.14
N ILE A 18 3.95 13.65 -1.51
CA ILE A 18 5.02 12.76 -1.08
C ILE A 18 5.20 12.91 0.43
N ALA A 19 5.03 11.81 1.18
CA ALA A 19 5.32 11.78 2.61
C ALA A 19 6.78 11.47 2.87
N HIS A 20 7.32 10.49 2.15
CA HIS A 20 8.73 10.09 2.18
C HIS A 20 9.15 9.57 0.83
N GLU A 21 10.45 9.61 0.54
CA GLU A 21 10.98 9.02 -0.69
C GLU A 21 12.42 8.58 -0.50
N ASN A 22 12.84 7.68 -1.37
CA ASN A 22 14.24 7.33 -1.58
C ASN A 22 14.53 7.39 -3.08
N ASP A 23 15.65 6.84 -3.53
CA ASP A 23 16.06 6.98 -4.92
C ASP A 23 15.08 6.34 -5.91
N LEU A 24 14.40 5.26 -5.52
CA LEU A 24 13.61 4.45 -6.45
C LEU A 24 12.11 4.44 -6.17
N ALA A 25 11.68 4.92 -5.00
CA ALA A 25 10.29 4.83 -4.61
C ALA A 25 9.87 6.04 -3.77
N TYR A 26 8.56 6.22 -3.63
CA TYR A 26 8.03 7.21 -2.71
C TYR A 26 6.79 6.66 -1.99
N ALA A 27 6.47 7.29 -0.87
CA ALA A 27 5.30 6.96 -0.07
C ALA A 27 4.34 8.15 -0.08
N SER A 28 3.06 7.88 -0.22
CA SER A 28 2.01 8.89 -0.24
C SER A 28 0.81 8.38 0.56
N TYR A 29 0.27 9.20 1.45
CA TYR A 29 -0.95 8.81 2.14
C TYR A 29 -2.10 8.76 1.15
N ASP A 30 -2.92 7.70 1.25
CA ASP A 30 -4.04 7.48 0.33
C ASP A 30 -5.09 8.58 0.55
N THR A 31 -5.57 9.17 -0.55
CA THR A 31 -6.62 10.18 -0.49
C THR A 31 -8.00 9.57 -0.24
N TYR A 32 -8.13 8.26 -0.40
CA TYR A 32 -9.35 7.49 -0.08
C TYR A 32 -9.00 6.41 0.95
N PRO A 33 -8.57 6.79 2.15
CA PRO A 33 -8.03 5.81 3.10
C PRO A 33 -9.12 4.86 3.61
N VAL A 34 -8.79 3.58 3.76
CA VAL A 34 -9.69 2.63 4.42
C VAL A 34 -9.58 2.73 5.93
N SER A 35 -8.47 3.27 6.43
CA SER A 35 -8.27 3.62 7.83
C SER A 35 -7.33 4.81 7.88
N GLU A 36 -7.34 5.54 9.00
CA GLU A 36 -6.47 6.71 9.13
C GLU A 36 -5.00 6.31 8.98
N PHE A 37 -4.26 7.10 8.20
CA PHE A 37 -2.85 6.88 7.85
C PHE A 37 -2.60 5.72 6.87
N HIS A 38 -3.63 5.22 6.19
CA HIS A 38 -3.46 4.31 5.07
C HIS A 38 -2.49 4.94 4.06
N CYS A 39 -1.41 4.25 3.76
CA CYS A 39 -0.33 4.79 2.94
C CYS A 39 -0.09 3.90 1.71
N LEU A 40 0.32 4.52 0.63
CA LEU A 40 0.71 3.84 -0.61
C LEU A 40 2.22 3.95 -0.78
N ILE A 41 2.84 2.84 -1.14
CA ILE A 41 4.27 2.78 -1.45
C ILE A 41 4.38 2.53 -2.96
N ILE A 42 5.07 3.42 -3.65
CA ILE A 42 4.96 3.54 -5.11
C ILE A 42 6.36 3.63 -5.72
N PRO A 43 6.73 2.74 -6.68
CA PRO A 43 7.99 2.92 -7.40
C PRO A 43 7.92 4.17 -8.26
N LYS A 44 9.05 4.88 -8.38
CA LYS A 44 9.11 6.09 -9.21
C LYS A 44 9.00 5.76 -10.69
N ARG A 45 9.63 4.64 -11.11
CA ARG A 45 9.54 4.18 -12.49
C ARG A 45 8.13 3.65 -12.76
N HIS A 46 7.57 3.98 -13.91
CA HIS A 46 6.25 3.46 -14.29
C HIS A 46 6.35 1.98 -14.65
N VAL A 47 5.92 1.13 -13.72
CA VAL A 47 5.72 -0.29 -13.94
C VAL A 47 4.27 -0.61 -13.62
N ILE A 48 3.70 -1.57 -14.33
CA ILE A 48 2.28 -1.85 -14.23
C ILE A 48 1.96 -2.47 -12.87
N ASP A 49 2.73 -3.50 -12.46
CA ASP A 49 2.41 -4.22 -11.25
C ASP A 49 3.67 -4.74 -10.54
N TYR A 50 3.44 -5.40 -9.43
CA TYR A 50 4.46 -5.95 -8.55
C TYR A 50 5.49 -6.81 -9.30
N PHE A 51 5.04 -7.58 -10.30
CA PHE A 51 5.91 -8.54 -10.97
C PHE A 51 6.91 -7.87 -11.94
N GLU A 52 6.70 -6.61 -12.26
CA GLU A 52 7.63 -5.84 -13.10
C GLU A 52 8.70 -5.10 -12.30
N LEU A 53 8.60 -5.11 -10.97
CA LEU A 53 9.60 -4.44 -10.12
C LEU A 53 10.94 -5.16 -10.23
N THR A 54 12.03 -4.38 -10.25
CA THR A 54 13.37 -4.94 -10.07
C THR A 54 13.59 -5.27 -8.60
N ASP A 55 14.63 -6.09 -8.31
CA ASP A 55 14.99 -6.41 -6.94
C ASP A 55 15.32 -5.14 -6.14
N GLU A 56 16.03 -4.19 -6.76
CA GLU A 56 16.38 -2.92 -6.13
C GLU A 56 15.14 -2.10 -5.80
N GLU A 57 14.15 -2.11 -6.69
CA GLU A 57 12.88 -1.43 -6.45
C GLU A 57 12.09 -2.08 -5.30
N LEU A 58 12.11 -3.41 -5.21
CA LEU A 58 11.50 -4.12 -4.08
C LEU A 58 12.15 -3.73 -2.75
N VAL A 59 13.47 -3.67 -2.72
CA VAL A 59 14.20 -3.25 -1.51
C VAL A 59 13.84 -1.81 -1.15
N ALA A 60 13.82 -0.92 -2.15
CA ALA A 60 13.47 0.48 -1.91
C ALA A 60 12.05 0.63 -1.34
N CYS A 61 11.10 -0.13 -1.88
CA CYS A 61 9.73 -0.13 -1.36
C CYS A 61 9.66 -0.67 0.06
N ASN A 62 10.37 -1.77 0.34
CA ASN A 62 10.43 -2.33 1.69
C ASN A 62 11.00 -1.35 2.70
N ASP A 63 12.05 -0.63 2.34
CA ASP A 63 12.66 0.36 3.22
C ASP A 63 11.64 1.46 3.59
N LEU A 64 10.87 1.93 2.62
CA LEU A 64 9.83 2.92 2.88
C LEU A 64 8.70 2.39 3.75
N ILE A 65 8.29 1.15 3.54
CA ILE A 65 7.26 0.51 4.38
C ILE A 65 7.68 0.57 5.85
N LYS A 66 8.95 0.23 6.13
CA LYS A 66 9.48 0.24 7.50
C LYS A 66 9.53 1.66 8.08
N VAL A 67 9.96 2.63 7.28
CA VAL A 67 10.03 4.03 7.71
C VAL A 67 8.63 4.56 8.04
N ILE A 68 7.68 4.34 7.14
CA ILE A 68 6.32 4.83 7.33
C ILE A 68 5.63 4.13 8.50
N LYS A 69 5.85 2.83 8.66
CA LYS A 69 5.33 2.09 9.81
C LYS A 69 5.75 2.77 11.12
N GLU A 70 7.03 3.06 11.28
CA GLU A 70 7.53 3.70 12.49
C GLU A 70 6.93 5.08 12.68
N GLU A 71 6.80 5.85 11.60
CA GLU A 71 6.18 7.17 11.67
C GLU A 71 4.73 7.10 12.11
N ILE A 72 3.97 6.15 11.57
CA ILE A 72 2.56 5.96 11.94
C ILE A 72 2.44 5.56 13.41
N LEU A 73 3.29 4.66 13.89
CA LEU A 73 3.26 4.23 15.30
C LEU A 73 3.56 5.38 16.26
N ILE A 74 4.38 6.34 15.83
CA ILE A 74 4.64 7.55 16.63
C ILE A 74 3.42 8.47 16.63
N LYS A 75 2.78 8.64 15.47
CA LYS A 75 1.64 9.55 15.31
C LYS A 75 0.39 9.05 16.03
N ASP A 76 0.19 7.74 16.08
CA ASP A 76 -1.05 7.17 16.61
C ASP A 76 -0.75 5.89 17.40
N LYS A 77 -0.84 6.01 18.72
CA LYS A 77 -0.56 4.89 19.63
C LYS A 77 -1.63 3.82 19.61
N ASN A 78 -2.77 4.07 18.98
CA ASN A 78 -3.84 3.09 18.84
C ASN A 78 -3.61 2.12 17.69
N VAL A 79 -2.67 2.40 16.80
CA VAL A 79 -2.30 1.45 15.74
C VAL A 79 -1.54 0.29 16.35
N LYS A 80 -2.05 -0.94 16.14
CA LYS A 80 -1.50 -2.14 16.76
C LYS A 80 -1.00 -3.16 15.72
N ALA A 81 -1.38 -3.02 14.47
CA ALA A 81 -1.05 -3.99 13.43
C ALA A 81 -1.19 -3.34 12.06
N PHE A 82 -0.79 -4.06 11.03
CA PHE A 82 -0.86 -3.57 9.65
C PHE A 82 -1.26 -4.70 8.72
N ASN A 83 -2.00 -4.35 7.67
CA ASN A 83 -2.09 -5.18 6.49
C ASN A 83 -1.24 -4.55 5.39
N ILE A 84 -0.51 -5.38 4.67
CA ILE A 84 0.36 -4.96 3.58
C ILE A 84 -0.03 -5.78 2.36
N GLY A 85 -0.27 -5.12 1.23
CA GLY A 85 -0.65 -5.86 0.05
C GLY A 85 -0.66 -5.00 -1.20
N THR A 86 -0.57 -5.68 -2.34
CA THR A 86 -0.61 -5.05 -3.64
C THR A 86 -1.52 -5.86 -4.56
N ASN A 87 -2.19 -5.16 -5.46
CA ASN A 87 -3.05 -5.80 -6.47
C ASN A 87 -2.28 -5.84 -7.78
N ALA A 88 -2.10 -7.04 -8.32
CA ALA A 88 -1.41 -7.25 -9.59
C ALA A 88 -2.42 -7.71 -10.62
N GLY A 89 -2.88 -6.78 -11.43
CA GLY A 89 -3.85 -7.02 -12.49
C GLY A 89 -5.26 -6.56 -12.15
N LYS A 90 -6.01 -6.24 -13.18
CA LYS A 90 -7.35 -5.69 -13.06
C LYS A 90 -8.30 -6.63 -12.34
N ILE A 91 -8.20 -7.94 -12.63
CA ILE A 91 -9.07 -8.94 -12.00
C ILE A 91 -8.79 -9.07 -10.50
N ALA A 92 -7.57 -8.72 -10.09
CA ALA A 92 -7.20 -8.71 -8.66
C ALA A 92 -7.58 -7.40 -7.97
N GLY A 93 -8.19 -6.45 -8.70
CA GLY A 93 -8.64 -5.19 -8.13
C GLY A 93 -7.75 -3.99 -8.41
N GLN A 94 -6.73 -4.15 -9.24
CA GLN A 94 -5.86 -3.03 -9.57
C GLN A 94 -6.63 -2.00 -10.41
N SER A 95 -6.78 -0.78 -9.88
CA SER A 95 -7.53 0.28 -10.56
C SER A 95 -6.62 1.34 -11.20
N ILE A 96 -5.42 1.52 -10.68
CA ILE A 96 -4.42 2.42 -11.26
C ILE A 96 -3.27 1.57 -11.78
N MET A 97 -2.97 1.69 -13.08
CA MET A 97 -1.99 0.84 -13.75
C MET A 97 -0.57 1.38 -13.58
N HIS A 98 -0.20 1.59 -12.36
CA HIS A 98 1.13 1.90 -11.88
C HIS A 98 1.25 1.21 -10.53
N CYS A 99 2.20 0.32 -10.40
CA CYS A 99 2.38 -0.51 -9.21
C CYS A 99 2.33 0.32 -7.93
N HIS A 100 1.57 -0.15 -6.97
CA HIS A 100 1.53 0.46 -5.65
C HIS A 100 1.18 -0.59 -4.61
N THR A 101 1.76 -0.45 -3.43
CA THR A 101 1.56 -1.36 -2.31
C THR A 101 0.87 -0.59 -1.21
N HIS A 102 -0.19 -1.18 -0.67
CA HIS A 102 -0.95 -0.61 0.43
C HIS A 102 -0.29 -0.97 1.75
N LEU A 103 -0.16 0.01 2.63
CA LEU A 103 0.19 -0.18 4.03
C LEU A 103 -0.98 0.36 4.84
N ILE A 104 -1.73 -0.55 5.45
CA ILE A 104 -3.01 -0.23 6.10
C ILE A 104 -2.88 -0.41 7.59
N PRO A 105 -2.87 0.69 8.37
CA PRO A 105 -2.85 0.59 9.81
C PRO A 105 -4.14 -0.03 10.35
N ARG A 106 -4.00 -0.88 11.34
CA ARG A 106 -5.14 -1.56 11.95
C ARG A 106 -5.22 -1.21 13.44
N ARG A 107 -6.44 -1.08 13.92
CA ARG A 107 -6.72 -0.73 15.31
C ARG A 107 -7.68 -1.74 15.90
N GLU A 108 -7.58 -1.95 17.20
CA GLU A 108 -8.47 -2.88 17.88
C GLU A 108 -9.92 -2.45 17.69
N GLY A 109 -10.78 -3.38 17.27
CA GLY A 109 -12.20 -3.12 17.08
C GLY A 109 -12.56 -2.41 15.78
N ASP A 110 -11.61 -2.17 14.87
CA ASP A 110 -11.91 -1.52 13.59
C ASP A 110 -12.78 -2.38 12.68
N VAL A 111 -12.74 -3.68 12.85
CA VAL A 111 -13.69 -4.62 12.24
C VAL A 111 -14.09 -5.64 13.31
N GLU A 112 -15.24 -6.29 13.11
CA GLU A 112 -15.75 -7.23 14.08
C GLU A 112 -14.86 -8.45 14.26
N ASN A 113 -14.46 -9.08 13.16
CA ASN A 113 -13.57 -10.24 13.19
C ASN A 113 -12.48 -10.10 12.13
N PRO A 114 -11.24 -9.73 12.51
CA PRO A 114 -10.17 -9.49 11.56
C PRO A 114 -9.48 -10.76 11.07
N GLN A 115 -9.84 -11.92 11.60
CA GLN A 115 -9.18 -13.18 11.20
C GLN A 115 -9.19 -13.33 9.67
N GLY A 116 -8.07 -13.73 9.13
CA GLY A 116 -7.93 -13.99 7.70
C GLY A 116 -7.63 -12.75 6.86
N GLY A 117 -7.71 -11.55 7.42
CA GLY A 117 -7.40 -10.25 6.79
C GLY A 117 -7.30 -10.23 5.27
N VAL A 118 -6.12 -10.52 4.73
CA VAL A 118 -5.83 -10.50 3.30
C VAL A 118 -6.76 -11.44 2.50
N ARG A 119 -7.25 -12.50 3.12
CA ARG A 119 -8.17 -13.44 2.48
C ARG A 119 -9.53 -12.81 2.11
N SER A 120 -9.82 -11.62 2.65
CA SER A 120 -11.07 -10.92 2.35
C SER A 120 -11.18 -10.45 0.89
N VAL A 121 -10.10 -10.61 0.10
CA VAL A 121 -10.17 -10.42 -1.37
C VAL A 121 -11.24 -11.32 -1.98
N ILE A 122 -11.54 -12.46 -1.35
CA ILE A 122 -12.70 -13.30 -1.63
C ILE A 122 -13.52 -13.30 -0.35
N PRO A 123 -14.52 -12.40 -0.21
CA PRO A 123 -15.19 -12.16 1.07
C PRO A 123 -15.76 -13.41 1.72
N GLN A 124 -16.33 -14.34 0.93
CA GLN A 124 -16.93 -15.56 1.44
C GLN A 124 -15.90 -16.54 1.99
N LYS A 125 -14.62 -16.31 1.72
CA LYS A 125 -13.52 -17.19 2.13
C LYS A 125 -12.57 -16.52 3.12
N GLN A 126 -12.91 -15.35 3.61
CA GLN A 126 -12.05 -14.64 4.57
C GLN A 126 -11.85 -15.46 5.84
N HIS A 127 -12.96 -15.87 6.45
CA HIS A 127 -12.92 -16.60 7.70
C HIS A 127 -12.91 -18.10 7.45
N TYR A 128 -12.19 -18.84 8.29
CA TYR A 128 -12.14 -20.28 8.20
C TYR A 128 -11.81 -20.83 9.60
N LYS A 129 -12.15 -22.10 9.78
CA LYS A 129 -11.83 -22.82 11.00
C LYS A 129 -10.74 -23.83 10.67
N ARG A 130 -9.57 -23.67 11.30
CA ARG A 130 -8.46 -24.57 11.06
C ARG A 130 -8.71 -25.92 11.73
N LYS A 131 -8.55 -26.97 10.95
CA LYS A 131 -8.52 -28.33 11.48
C LYS A 131 -7.09 -28.69 11.81
N ILE A 132 -6.84 -29.12 13.02
CA ILE A 132 -5.50 -29.50 13.48
C ILE A 132 -5.52 -30.91 13.95
#